data_a322e0f07578dd456aa2a8d1b1ee670e
#
_entry.id   a322e0f07578dd456aa2a8d1b1ee670e
#
_cell.length_a   1.000
_cell.length_b   1.000
_cell.length_c   1.000
_cell.angle_alpha   90.00
_cell.angle_beta   90.00
_cell.angle_gamma   90.00
#
_symmetry.space_group_name_H-M   'P 1'
#
loop_
_entity.id
_entity.type
_entity.pdbx_description
1 polymer ?
#
loop_
_entity_poly.entity_id
_entity_poly.type
_entity_poly.pdbx_seq_one_letter_code
_entity_poly.pdbx_strand_id
1 'polypeptide(L)'
;FAEHCMTFFRDDRTAGYYLSSFNAISPPPVQKKYWYDNASPSGNSSLLRTFSQLYQFTKNKKWEAEYLEARSAFTNLVKRNPEGVSYALTTITEETVGLVKVTAPDSAKEEIFDIIGTLPYRPIIYKFTNTGSKIEIEVKEYIEEVSNTENLMKKLFG
;
A
#
# COMPACT_ATOMS: atom_id res chain seq x y z
N PHE A 1 3.83 6.58 -11.28
CA PHE A 1 4.72 6.89 -10.15
C PHE A 1 5.57 5.68 -9.76
N ALA A 2 4.99 4.54 -9.36
CA ALA A 2 5.76 3.36 -8.93
C ALA A 2 6.79 2.89 -9.96
N GLU A 3 6.40 2.80 -11.24
CA GLU A 3 7.33 2.44 -12.32
C GLU A 3 8.46 3.44 -12.49
N HIS A 4 8.18 4.72 -12.35
CA HIS A 4 9.23 5.76 -12.36
C HIS A 4 10.24 5.56 -11.23
N CYS A 5 9.77 5.24 -10.03
CA CYS A 5 10.66 4.91 -8.91
C CYS A 5 11.54 3.70 -9.23
N MET A 6 10.99 2.65 -9.80
CA MET A 6 11.74 1.47 -10.21
C MET A 6 12.82 1.80 -11.25
N THR A 7 12.49 2.66 -12.22
CA THR A 7 13.43 3.01 -13.29
C THR A 7 14.58 3.88 -12.82
N PHE A 8 14.33 4.83 -11.91
CA PHE A 8 15.32 5.89 -11.64
C PHE A 8 15.90 5.89 -10.23
N PHE A 9 15.34 5.08 -9.30
CA PHE A 9 15.77 5.10 -7.90
C PHE A 9 16.12 3.71 -7.35
N ARG A 10 15.83 2.63 -8.07
CA ARG A 10 16.09 1.27 -7.61
C ARG A 10 17.59 1.01 -7.49
N ASP A 11 18.00 0.30 -6.46
CA ASP A 11 19.33 -0.30 -6.41
C ASP A 11 19.29 -1.71 -6.98
N ASP A 12 19.97 -1.92 -8.11
CA ASP A 12 20.00 -3.22 -8.78
C ASP A 12 20.93 -4.24 -8.10
N ARG A 13 21.71 -3.81 -7.11
CA ARG A 13 22.67 -4.67 -6.38
C ARG A 13 22.16 -5.15 -5.05
N THR A 14 21.37 -4.32 -4.38
CA THR A 14 20.79 -4.64 -3.08
C THR A 14 19.37 -4.10 -2.99
N ALA A 15 18.50 -4.77 -2.26
CA ALA A 15 17.10 -4.36 -2.12
C ALA A 15 16.93 -2.89 -1.71
N GLY A 16 15.88 -2.27 -2.20
CA GLY A 16 15.45 -0.92 -1.84
C GLY A 16 15.82 0.16 -2.84
N TYR A 17 15.42 1.38 -2.49
CA TYR A 17 15.43 2.54 -3.36
C TYR A 17 16.25 3.66 -2.77
N TYR A 18 17.04 4.31 -3.62
CA TYR A 18 17.84 5.48 -3.23
C TYR A 18 16.98 6.72 -3.04
N LEU A 19 17.48 7.66 -2.25
CA LEU A 19 16.85 8.96 -2.04
C LEU A 19 16.87 9.84 -3.28
N SER A 20 17.93 9.73 -4.09
CA SER A 20 18.16 10.54 -5.28
C SER A 20 18.10 9.71 -6.53
N SER A 21 17.53 10.26 -7.59
CA SER A 21 17.46 9.64 -8.90
C SER A 21 18.85 9.50 -9.54
N PHE A 22 19.06 8.45 -10.32
CA PHE A 22 20.29 8.26 -11.11
C PHE A 22 20.47 9.30 -12.22
N ASN A 23 19.36 9.86 -12.72
CA ASN A 23 19.38 10.87 -13.78
C ASN A 23 19.24 12.31 -13.25
N ALA A 24 19.51 12.54 -11.96
CA ALA A 24 19.54 13.87 -11.41
C ALA A 24 20.64 14.72 -12.11
N ILE A 25 20.33 15.99 -12.35
CA ILE A 25 21.28 16.93 -13.00
C ILE A 25 22.59 17.04 -12.20
N SER A 26 22.49 16.97 -10.87
CA SER A 26 23.64 16.95 -9.95
C SER A 26 23.45 15.85 -8.94
N PRO A 27 23.80 14.60 -9.27
CA PRO A 27 23.65 13.48 -8.35
C PRO A 27 24.62 13.63 -7.17
N PRO A 28 24.21 13.21 -5.96
CA PRO A 28 25.11 13.23 -4.82
C PRO A 28 26.27 12.27 -5.06
N PRO A 29 27.47 12.56 -4.55
CA PRO A 29 28.66 11.70 -4.72
C PRO A 29 28.47 10.31 -4.10
N VAL A 30 27.55 10.18 -3.13
CA VAL A 30 27.18 8.91 -2.53
C VAL A 30 25.65 8.80 -2.50
N GLN A 31 25.14 7.76 -3.16
CA GLN A 31 23.72 7.44 -3.12
C GLN A 31 23.36 6.82 -1.75
N LYS A 32 22.31 7.34 -1.12
CA LYS A 32 21.83 6.88 0.20
C LYS A 32 20.44 6.30 0.10
N LYS A 33 20.18 5.26 0.89
CA LYS A 33 18.84 4.70 1.13
C LYS A 33 18.39 5.09 2.53
N TYR A 34 17.16 5.57 2.66
CA TYR A 34 16.53 5.80 3.97
C TYR A 34 15.51 4.70 4.23
N TRP A 35 15.66 4.03 5.36
CA TRP A 35 14.82 2.93 5.79
C TRP A 35 13.95 3.29 6.98
N TYR A 36 14.44 4.20 7.83
CA TYR A 36 13.76 4.56 9.06
C TYR A 36 12.76 5.68 8.82
N ASP A 37 11.58 5.49 9.43
CA ASP A 37 10.55 6.50 9.47
C ASP A 37 10.93 7.60 10.50
N ASN A 38 10.50 8.82 10.23
CA ASN A 38 10.65 9.97 11.09
C ASN A 38 9.27 10.63 11.30
N ALA A 39 9.20 11.95 11.26
CA ALA A 39 7.94 12.69 11.24
C ALA A 39 7.05 12.31 10.04
N SER A 40 7.61 11.69 9.02
CA SER A 40 6.92 11.12 7.88
C SER A 40 7.49 9.73 7.55
N PRO A 41 6.73 8.86 6.87
CA PRO A 41 7.23 7.59 6.39
C PRO A 41 8.45 7.75 5.49
N SER A 42 9.40 6.81 5.58
CA SER A 42 10.53 6.76 4.64
C SER A 42 10.05 6.45 3.22
N GLY A 43 10.84 6.84 2.22
CA GLY A 43 10.54 6.50 0.82
C GLY A 43 10.42 4.98 0.60
N ASN A 44 11.28 4.19 1.24
CA ASN A 44 11.24 2.74 1.16
C ASN A 44 10.02 2.14 1.86
N SER A 45 9.59 2.66 3.03
CA SER A 45 8.34 2.25 3.69
C SER A 45 7.11 2.57 2.84
N SER A 46 7.10 3.75 2.21
CA SER A 46 6.01 4.19 1.32
C SER A 46 5.93 3.33 0.05
N LEU A 47 7.07 2.96 -0.54
CA LEU A 47 7.11 2.08 -1.71
C LEU A 47 6.68 0.65 -1.37
N LEU A 48 7.08 0.12 -0.20
CA LEU A 48 6.59 -1.18 0.27
C LEU A 48 5.06 -1.21 0.29
N ARG A 49 4.42 -0.18 0.86
CA ARG A 49 2.95 -0.08 0.88
C ARG A 49 2.37 0.07 -0.53
N THR A 50 2.97 0.89 -1.36
CA THR A 50 2.52 1.10 -2.74
C THR A 50 2.54 -0.21 -3.54
N PHE A 51 3.61 -0.99 -3.46
CA PHE A 51 3.71 -2.27 -4.15
C PHE A 51 2.72 -3.31 -3.61
N SER A 52 2.53 -3.37 -2.28
CA SER A 52 1.51 -4.21 -1.66
C SER A 52 0.13 -3.89 -2.23
N GLN A 53 -0.26 -2.62 -2.24
CA GLN A 53 -1.57 -2.18 -2.74
C GLN A 53 -1.72 -2.44 -4.24
N LEU A 54 -0.71 -2.13 -5.06
CA LEU A 54 -0.73 -2.40 -6.50
C LEU A 54 -0.90 -3.89 -6.77
N TYR A 55 -0.19 -4.76 -6.03
CA TYR A 55 -0.36 -6.20 -6.14
C TYR A 55 -1.78 -6.63 -5.76
N GLN A 56 -2.29 -6.15 -4.64
CA GLN A 56 -3.64 -6.48 -4.18
C GLN A 56 -4.72 -6.12 -5.21
N PHE A 57 -4.59 -4.96 -5.87
CA PHE A 57 -5.55 -4.54 -6.87
C PHE A 57 -5.40 -5.22 -8.23
N THR A 58 -4.17 -5.41 -8.69
CA THR A 58 -3.91 -5.82 -10.07
C THR A 58 -3.64 -7.32 -10.21
N LYS A 59 -3.25 -7.97 -9.10
CA LYS A 59 -2.72 -9.35 -9.07
C LYS A 59 -1.55 -9.58 -10.04
N ASN A 60 -0.90 -8.50 -10.45
CA ASN A 60 0.24 -8.54 -11.36
C ASN A 60 1.50 -9.00 -10.63
N LYS A 61 2.13 -10.04 -11.13
CA LYS A 61 3.35 -10.66 -10.58
C LYS A 61 4.54 -9.72 -10.49
N LYS A 62 4.60 -8.68 -11.32
CA LYS A 62 5.61 -7.63 -11.21
C LYS A 62 5.53 -6.94 -9.84
N TRP A 63 4.33 -6.54 -9.42
CA TRP A 63 4.14 -5.85 -8.14
C TRP A 63 4.30 -6.77 -6.94
N GLU A 64 3.97 -8.06 -7.10
CA GLU A 64 4.24 -9.07 -6.08
C GLU A 64 5.74 -9.23 -5.84
N ALA A 65 6.53 -9.32 -6.90
CA ALA A 65 7.98 -9.45 -6.80
C ALA A 65 8.62 -8.24 -6.10
N GLU A 66 8.24 -7.02 -6.49
CA GLU A 66 8.73 -5.78 -5.86
C GLU A 66 8.32 -5.71 -4.38
N TYR A 67 7.08 -6.10 -4.06
CA TYR A 67 6.61 -6.16 -2.68
C TYR A 67 7.42 -7.15 -1.84
N LEU A 68 7.62 -8.37 -2.33
CA LEU A 68 8.35 -9.40 -1.60
C LEU A 68 9.83 -9.04 -1.37
N GLU A 69 10.47 -8.43 -2.37
CA GLU A 69 11.84 -7.92 -2.23
C GLU A 69 11.93 -6.81 -1.18
N ALA A 70 11.06 -5.80 -1.27
CA ALA A 70 11.00 -4.71 -0.29
C ALA A 70 10.70 -5.23 1.12
N ARG A 71 9.72 -6.14 1.27
CA ARG A 71 9.37 -6.78 2.55
C ARG A 71 10.57 -7.52 3.16
N SER A 72 11.31 -8.27 2.35
CA SER A 72 12.50 -8.99 2.81
C SER A 72 13.54 -8.05 3.39
N ALA A 73 13.77 -6.89 2.75
CA ALA A 73 14.70 -5.87 3.26
C ALA A 73 14.28 -5.33 4.64
N PHE A 74 12.98 -5.16 4.89
CA PHE A 74 12.47 -4.69 6.18
C PHE A 74 12.47 -5.76 7.28
N THR A 75 12.51 -7.05 6.97
CA THR A 75 12.36 -8.14 7.96
C THR A 75 13.36 -8.02 9.11
N ASN A 76 14.62 -7.72 8.82
CA ASN A 76 15.65 -7.55 9.85
C ASN A 76 15.52 -6.23 10.62
N LEU A 77 15.07 -5.18 9.96
CA LEU A 77 14.88 -3.87 10.58
C LEU A 77 13.71 -3.90 11.56
N VAL A 78 12.59 -4.53 11.18
CA VAL A 78 11.42 -4.75 12.06
C VAL A 78 11.82 -5.51 13.33
N LYS A 79 12.68 -6.52 13.23
CA LYS A 79 13.14 -7.29 14.42
C LYS A 79 14.02 -6.47 15.35
N ARG A 80 14.82 -5.54 14.82
CA ARG A 80 15.81 -4.76 15.59
C ARG A 80 15.25 -3.46 16.14
N ASN A 81 14.44 -2.78 15.37
CA ASN A 81 13.88 -1.48 15.70
C ASN A 81 12.50 -1.31 15.05
N PRO A 82 11.45 -1.95 15.59
CA PRO A 82 10.10 -1.88 15.03
C PRO A 82 9.52 -0.46 15.04
N GLU A 83 9.85 0.35 16.05
CA GLU A 83 9.39 1.73 16.17
C GLU A 83 9.92 2.61 15.04
N GLY A 84 11.18 2.42 14.66
CA GLY A 84 11.83 3.18 13.60
C GLY A 84 11.37 2.80 12.19
N VAL A 85 10.56 1.76 12.03
CA VAL A 85 10.01 1.30 10.74
C VAL A 85 8.51 1.01 10.85
N SER A 86 7.82 1.79 11.65
CA SER A 86 6.41 1.58 12.02
C SER A 86 5.47 1.55 10.83
N TYR A 87 5.72 2.37 9.81
CA TYR A 87 4.90 2.38 8.59
C TYR A 87 5.08 1.12 7.74
N ALA A 88 6.32 0.61 7.63
CA ALA A 88 6.58 -0.67 6.99
C ALA A 88 5.97 -1.82 7.79
N LEU A 89 6.11 -1.81 9.12
CA LEU A 89 5.51 -2.80 10.02
C LEU A 89 3.99 -2.84 9.88
N THR A 90 3.34 -1.68 9.81
CA THR A 90 1.90 -1.58 9.56
C THR A 90 1.53 -2.28 8.26
N THR A 91 2.25 -2.04 7.16
CA THR A 91 1.99 -2.69 5.87
C THR A 91 2.14 -4.22 5.93
N ILE A 92 3.17 -4.71 6.64
CA ILE A 92 3.38 -6.15 6.81
C ILE A 92 2.27 -6.78 7.67
N THR A 93 1.81 -6.06 8.70
CA THR A 93 0.71 -6.52 9.56
C THR A 93 -0.62 -6.56 8.80
N GLU A 94 -0.89 -5.55 7.96
CA GLU A 94 -2.08 -5.51 7.09
C GLU A 94 -2.20 -6.77 6.21
N GLU A 95 -1.09 -7.29 5.71
CA GLU A 95 -1.08 -8.56 4.95
C GLU A 95 -1.51 -9.74 5.82
N THR A 96 -1.06 -9.78 7.07
CA THR A 96 -1.37 -10.87 8.01
C THR A 96 -2.82 -10.83 8.47
N VAL A 97 -3.32 -9.65 8.83
CA VAL A 97 -4.71 -9.43 9.28
C VAL A 97 -5.68 -9.55 8.10
N GLY A 98 -5.26 -9.15 6.93
CA GLY A 98 -6.04 -9.06 5.70
C GLY A 98 -6.46 -7.62 5.41
N LEU A 99 -6.21 -7.20 4.16
CA LEU A 99 -6.72 -5.94 3.62
C LEU A 99 -8.19 -6.11 3.26
N VAL A 100 -9.00 -5.11 3.61
CA VAL A 100 -10.35 -4.97 3.08
C VAL A 100 -10.26 -4.18 1.78
N LYS A 101 -10.70 -4.78 0.69
CA LYS A 101 -10.75 -4.12 -0.62
C LYS A 101 -12.19 -3.80 -0.97
N VAL A 102 -12.46 -2.53 -1.20
CA VAL A 102 -13.77 -2.03 -1.61
C VAL A 102 -13.69 -1.60 -3.07
N THR A 103 -14.51 -2.20 -3.92
CA THR A 103 -14.70 -1.75 -5.31
C THR A 103 -16.11 -1.19 -5.44
N ALA A 104 -16.24 0.04 -5.90
CA ALA A 104 -17.52 0.74 -5.95
C ALA A 104 -17.66 1.64 -7.20
N PRO A 105 -18.88 1.97 -7.61
CA PRO A 105 -19.10 2.97 -8.65
C PRO A 105 -18.67 4.37 -8.18
N ASP A 106 -18.22 5.20 -9.13
CA ASP A 106 -17.83 6.59 -8.85
C ASP A 106 -18.94 7.40 -8.16
N SER A 107 -20.20 7.08 -8.44
CA SER A 107 -21.36 7.73 -7.83
C SER A 107 -21.46 7.52 -6.31
N ALA A 108 -20.86 6.48 -5.75
CA ALA A 108 -20.84 6.19 -4.31
C ALA A 108 -19.60 6.74 -3.59
N LYS A 109 -18.72 7.44 -4.30
CA LYS A 109 -17.40 7.83 -3.81
C LYS A 109 -17.45 8.72 -2.56
N GLU A 110 -18.24 9.79 -2.60
CA GLU A 110 -18.34 10.74 -1.49
C GLU A 110 -18.89 10.07 -0.23
N GLU A 111 -19.98 9.32 -0.38
CA GLU A 111 -20.60 8.60 0.73
C GLU A 111 -19.66 7.54 1.34
N ILE A 112 -18.88 6.83 0.52
CA ILE A 112 -17.88 5.87 0.99
C ILE A 112 -16.76 6.58 1.75
N PHE A 113 -16.29 7.75 1.30
CA PHE A 113 -15.27 8.51 2.02
C PHE A 113 -15.76 9.03 3.37
N ASP A 114 -17.01 9.47 3.46
CA ASP A 114 -17.62 9.88 4.72
C ASP A 114 -17.66 8.71 5.71
N ILE A 115 -18.05 7.53 5.25
CA ILE A 115 -18.06 6.30 6.04
C ILE A 115 -16.65 5.95 6.53
N ILE A 116 -15.67 5.88 5.60
CA ILE A 116 -14.29 5.50 5.94
C ILE A 116 -13.68 6.49 6.92
N GLY A 117 -14.01 7.79 6.80
CA GLY A 117 -13.54 8.82 7.70
C GLY A 117 -14.03 8.69 9.15
N THR A 118 -15.13 7.98 9.39
CA THR A 118 -15.66 7.70 10.74
C THR A 118 -15.11 6.40 11.36
N LEU A 119 -14.41 5.57 10.57
CA LEU A 119 -13.93 4.28 11.04
C LEU A 119 -12.67 4.45 11.91
N PRO A 120 -12.56 3.68 13.01
CA PRO A 120 -11.23 3.43 13.59
C PRO A 120 -10.35 2.80 12.52
N TYR A 121 -9.03 3.07 12.59
CA TYR A 121 -8.08 2.59 11.58
C TYR A 121 -8.34 1.13 11.18
N ARG A 122 -8.64 0.94 9.90
CA ARG A 122 -8.73 -0.38 9.28
C ARG A 122 -7.91 -0.36 8.00
N PRO A 123 -7.25 -1.46 7.64
CA PRO A 123 -6.50 -1.56 6.38
C PRO A 123 -7.48 -1.70 5.21
N ILE A 124 -8.08 -0.60 4.81
CA ILE A 124 -9.01 -0.54 3.69
C ILE A 124 -8.32 0.09 2.49
N ILE A 125 -8.44 -0.57 1.35
CA ILE A 125 -8.10 0.00 0.05
C ILE A 125 -9.35 0.05 -0.81
N TYR A 126 -9.49 1.07 -1.63
CA TYR A 126 -10.68 1.29 -2.44
C TYR A 126 -10.33 1.58 -3.89
N LYS A 127 -11.20 1.11 -4.78
CA LYS A 127 -11.15 1.36 -6.20
C LYS A 127 -12.52 1.83 -6.67
N PHE A 128 -12.55 2.97 -7.33
CA PHE A 128 -13.76 3.46 -7.97
C PHE A 128 -13.75 3.17 -9.46
N THR A 129 -14.92 2.88 -10.03
CA THR A 129 -15.08 2.49 -11.42
C THR A 129 -16.24 3.26 -12.05
N ASN A 130 -16.06 3.65 -13.32
CA ASN A 130 -17.13 4.28 -14.11
C ASN A 130 -18.21 3.28 -14.54
N THR A 131 -18.00 2.00 -14.31
CA THR A 131 -18.91 0.91 -14.74
C THR A 131 -19.35 0.13 -13.52
N GLY A 132 -20.64 -0.23 -13.49
CA GLY A 132 -21.23 -1.00 -12.40
C GLY A 132 -22.08 -0.16 -11.45
N SER A 133 -23.01 -0.81 -10.76
CA SER A 133 -23.92 -0.20 -9.78
C SER A 133 -23.81 -0.85 -8.40
N LYS A 134 -22.93 -1.83 -8.27
CA LYS A 134 -22.78 -2.62 -7.04
C LYS A 134 -21.49 -2.26 -6.32
N ILE A 135 -21.53 -2.41 -5.00
CA ILE A 135 -20.37 -2.30 -4.12
C ILE A 135 -19.90 -3.71 -3.80
N GLU A 136 -18.64 -3.99 -4.05
CA GLU A 136 -18.00 -5.27 -3.74
C GLU A 136 -17.02 -5.09 -2.58
N ILE A 137 -17.07 -6.00 -1.62
CA ILE A 137 -16.12 -6.08 -0.51
C ILE A 137 -15.35 -7.39 -0.66
N GLU A 138 -14.04 -7.28 -0.74
CA GLU A 138 -13.13 -8.43 -0.76
C GLU A 138 -12.26 -8.41 0.50
N VAL A 139 -12.32 -9.50 1.28
CA VAL A 139 -11.45 -9.72 2.44
C VAL A 139 -10.73 -11.04 2.25
N LYS A 140 -9.42 -11.02 2.05
CA LYS A 140 -8.62 -12.18 1.65
C LYS A 140 -9.14 -12.76 0.33
N GLU A 141 -9.67 -13.96 0.35
CA GLU A 141 -10.22 -14.64 -0.83
C GLU A 141 -11.77 -14.59 -0.89
N TYR A 142 -12.39 -13.97 0.11
CA TYR A 142 -13.85 -13.87 0.19
C TYR A 142 -14.32 -12.57 -0.44
N ILE A 143 -15.19 -12.68 -1.45
CA ILE A 143 -15.81 -11.54 -2.14
C ILE A 143 -17.30 -11.54 -1.83
N GLU A 144 -17.84 -10.40 -1.44
CA GLU A 144 -19.24 -10.19 -1.18
C GLU A 144 -19.73 -8.92 -1.89
N GLU A 145 -20.85 -9.02 -2.54
CA GLU A 145 -21.57 -7.86 -3.08
C GLU A 145 -22.49 -7.28 -2.01
N VAL A 146 -22.46 -5.99 -1.85
CA VAL A 146 -23.41 -5.26 -0.97
C VAL A 146 -24.26 -4.30 -1.80
N SER A 147 -25.54 -4.24 -1.47
CA SER A 147 -26.51 -3.51 -2.27
C SER A 147 -26.42 -1.99 -2.13
N ASN A 148 -25.89 -1.52 -1.01
CA ASN A 148 -25.77 -0.10 -0.70
C ASN A 148 -24.73 0.16 0.38
N THR A 149 -24.44 1.43 0.63
CA THR A 149 -23.49 1.91 1.61
C THR A 149 -23.87 1.61 3.06
N GLU A 150 -25.17 1.52 3.41
CA GLU A 150 -25.63 1.09 4.74
C GLU A 150 -25.22 -0.36 5.03
N ASN A 151 -25.34 -1.26 4.05
CA ASN A 151 -24.89 -2.64 4.17
C ASN A 151 -23.36 -2.75 4.20
N LEU A 152 -22.66 -1.87 3.48
CA LEU A 152 -21.21 -1.73 3.59
C LEU A 152 -20.81 -1.39 5.03
N MET A 153 -21.48 -0.43 5.67
CA MET A 153 -21.27 -0.06 7.06
C MET A 153 -21.43 -1.26 8.00
N LYS A 154 -22.53 -1.99 7.90
CA LYS A 154 -22.79 -3.17 8.73
C LYS A 154 -21.69 -4.23 8.60
N LYS A 155 -21.13 -4.42 7.41
CA LYS A 155 -20.04 -5.37 7.17
C LYS A 155 -18.69 -4.89 7.70
N LEU A 156 -18.42 -3.62 7.64
CA LEU A 156 -17.15 -3.05 8.13
C LEU A 156 -17.11 -2.92 9.66
N PHE A 157 -18.26 -2.77 10.31
CA PHE A 157 -18.39 -2.55 11.76
C PHE A 157 -18.91 -3.77 12.56
N GLY A 158 -19.63 -4.69 11.93
CA GLY A 158 -20.16 -5.91 12.57
C GLY A 158 -19.09 -6.94 12.73
#